data_0387db88a9611904f9fdb115585f4ea2
#
_entry.id   0387db88a9611904f9fdb115585f4ea2
#
_cell.length_a   1.000
_cell.length_b   1.000
_cell.length_c   1.000
_cell.angle_alpha   90.00
_cell.angle_beta   90.00
_cell.angle_gamma   90.00
#
_symmetry.space_group_name_H-M   'P 1'
#
loop_
_entity.id
_entity.type
_entity.pdbx_description
1 polymer ?
#
loop_
_entity_poly.entity_id
_entity_poly.type
_entity_poly.pdbx_seq_one_letter_code
_entity_poly.pdbx_strand_id
1 'polypeptide(L)'
;TPLYVVDGIPYEGDISAVNSQDIESMTVLKDAAAAALYGARGANGVILVTTKKGKSGDTQISLDARWGVNSRLVKNYDVLQNANTYMETAYSALYNGYLYNSGYTAERAYQLANADLFPKLGYQVYTIPDGQYLIGRNGKLNPYATLGYSDGDYYYTPDNWSDEMFQSNLRQEYNLSVSGGSDKLSYYLSASYLNDEGIIENSGFERISTRMNVDYQAKKWLKLGVNLSYSNVTSRSPGDQDTDAATSSGNAFFVGNFIAPIYPMYVRNADGSFQYNANTGYHVYDYGDGSSTNFTRNFMSMSNPMSGFLYDTEKYLMDILNGKWYAKIDIIDGLSLTASLGLHIDNTRQHSVGNKYYGQSASYGGSVMQYSSRVYSLDQQYLLNYKKTFGNHNLDILAGYESMDFNTESHYILGYNMYSDKNWTASNVIDRKNGSGSYNEYATIGIITRASYDFNEKYYGSVS
;
A
#
# COMPACT_ATOMS: atom_id res chain seq x y z
N THR A 1 7.27 -15.50 2.07
CA THR A 1 6.42 -15.30 0.87
C THR A 1 6.51 -16.52 -0.03
N PRO A 2 5.41 -16.94 -0.69
CA PRO A 2 5.46 -17.97 -1.73
C PRO A 2 6.20 -17.45 -2.97
N LEU A 3 6.76 -18.37 -3.76
CA LEU A 3 7.35 -18.06 -5.06
C LEU A 3 6.24 -17.82 -6.09
N TYR A 4 6.24 -16.67 -6.75
CA TYR A 4 5.42 -16.45 -7.93
C TYR A 4 6.17 -16.92 -9.19
N VAL A 5 5.45 -17.59 -10.08
CA VAL A 5 5.98 -18.03 -11.38
C VAL A 5 4.99 -17.56 -12.45
N VAL A 6 5.39 -16.60 -13.26
CA VAL A 6 4.55 -16.03 -14.32
C VAL A 6 4.98 -16.61 -15.67
N ASP A 7 4.06 -17.32 -16.33
CA ASP A 7 4.30 -18.03 -17.60
C ASP A 7 5.55 -18.93 -17.60
N GLY A 8 5.82 -19.53 -16.42
CA GLY A 8 6.93 -20.47 -16.23
C GLY A 8 8.28 -19.82 -15.96
N ILE A 9 8.34 -18.52 -15.67
CA ILE A 9 9.53 -17.80 -15.21
C ILE A 9 9.31 -17.35 -13.78
N PRO A 10 10.28 -17.53 -12.86
CA PRO A 10 10.23 -16.96 -11.52
C PRO A 10 10.07 -15.44 -11.58
N TYR A 11 9.18 -14.91 -10.73
CA TYR A 11 8.84 -13.50 -10.70
C TYR A 11 9.23 -12.92 -9.34
N GLU A 12 10.23 -12.03 -9.34
CA GLU A 12 10.80 -11.44 -8.13
C GLU A 12 10.23 -10.04 -7.79
N GLY A 13 9.30 -9.54 -8.60
CA GLY A 13 8.68 -8.23 -8.44
C GLY A 13 7.39 -8.24 -7.61
N ASP A 14 6.82 -7.06 -7.40
CA ASP A 14 5.51 -6.93 -6.79
C ASP A 14 4.41 -7.42 -7.74
N ILE A 15 3.64 -8.42 -7.29
CA ILE A 15 2.56 -9.02 -8.12
C ILE A 15 1.46 -8.03 -8.47
N SER A 16 1.31 -6.92 -7.75
CA SER A 16 0.35 -5.85 -8.05
C SER A 16 0.65 -5.15 -9.40
N ALA A 17 1.88 -5.26 -9.89
CA ALA A 17 2.28 -4.78 -11.21
C ALA A 17 1.72 -5.64 -12.36
N VAL A 18 1.31 -6.87 -12.07
CA VAL A 18 0.66 -7.75 -13.06
C VAL A 18 -0.82 -7.41 -13.15
N ASN A 19 -1.28 -7.04 -14.36
CA ASN A 19 -2.68 -6.75 -14.58
C ASN A 19 -3.53 -8.02 -14.41
N SER A 20 -4.47 -8.01 -13.47
CA SER A 20 -5.37 -9.15 -13.21
C SER A 20 -6.24 -9.51 -14.43
N GLN A 21 -6.54 -8.54 -15.29
CA GLN A 21 -7.31 -8.77 -16.54
C GLN A 21 -6.53 -9.57 -17.58
N ASP A 22 -5.19 -9.62 -17.49
CA ASP A 22 -4.34 -10.42 -18.37
C ASP A 22 -4.13 -11.86 -17.84
N ILE A 23 -4.60 -12.19 -16.64
CA ILE A 23 -4.46 -13.51 -16.05
C ILE A 23 -5.55 -14.43 -16.61
N GLU A 24 -5.15 -15.60 -17.12
CA GLU A 24 -6.06 -16.68 -17.51
C GLU A 24 -6.35 -17.60 -16.32
N SER A 25 -5.32 -17.96 -15.56
CA SER A 25 -5.47 -18.84 -14.39
C SER A 25 -4.36 -18.63 -13.35
N MET A 26 -4.69 -18.92 -12.09
CA MET A 26 -3.75 -19.00 -10.97
C MET A 26 -3.87 -20.37 -10.32
N THR A 27 -2.74 -21.05 -10.14
CA THR A 27 -2.68 -22.37 -9.49
C THR A 27 -1.72 -22.30 -8.31
N VAL A 28 -2.16 -22.71 -7.13
CA VAL A 28 -1.33 -22.75 -5.93
C VAL A 28 -0.83 -24.16 -5.67
N LEU A 29 0.48 -24.36 -5.74
CA LEU A 29 1.15 -25.63 -5.42
C LEU A 29 1.52 -25.60 -3.94
N LYS A 30 0.80 -26.38 -3.14
CA LYS A 30 0.98 -26.44 -1.68
C LYS A 30 1.76 -27.67 -1.23
N ASP A 31 1.84 -28.69 -2.08
CA ASP A 31 2.54 -29.92 -1.74
C ASP A 31 3.99 -29.90 -2.20
N ALA A 32 4.86 -30.60 -1.43
CA ALA A 32 6.29 -30.63 -1.68
C ALA A 32 6.66 -31.28 -3.03
N ALA A 33 5.87 -32.24 -3.52
CA ALA A 33 6.14 -32.92 -4.79
C ALA A 33 5.88 -31.99 -5.98
N ALA A 34 4.80 -31.21 -5.94
CA ALA A 34 4.52 -30.23 -6.99
C ALA A 34 5.49 -29.03 -6.96
N ALA A 35 5.92 -28.63 -5.74
CA ALA A 35 6.87 -27.54 -5.56
C ALA A 35 8.34 -27.94 -5.87
N ALA A 36 8.64 -29.24 -5.87
CA ALA A 36 10.03 -29.77 -6.07
C ALA A 36 10.67 -29.32 -7.38
N LEU A 37 9.89 -29.05 -8.43
CA LEU A 37 10.38 -28.53 -9.71
C LEU A 37 11.02 -27.14 -9.59
N TYR A 38 10.74 -26.41 -8.49
CA TYR A 38 11.25 -25.05 -8.24
C TYR A 38 12.36 -25.05 -7.17
N GLY A 39 12.79 -26.25 -6.73
CA GLY A 39 13.88 -26.43 -5.76
C GLY A 39 13.61 -25.71 -4.42
N ALA A 40 14.67 -25.24 -3.78
CA ALA A 40 14.60 -24.57 -2.48
C ALA A 40 13.75 -23.29 -2.49
N ARG A 41 13.62 -22.61 -3.63
CA ARG A 41 12.78 -21.42 -3.78
C ARG A 41 11.27 -21.71 -3.61
N GLY A 42 10.86 -22.94 -3.91
CA GLY A 42 9.48 -23.42 -3.73
C GLY A 42 9.13 -23.86 -2.31
N ALA A 43 10.04 -23.78 -1.35
CA ALA A 43 9.84 -24.31 0.01
C ALA A 43 8.62 -23.69 0.75
N ASN A 44 8.27 -22.43 0.46
CA ASN A 44 7.11 -21.75 1.02
C ASN A 44 5.85 -21.87 0.14
N GLY A 45 5.85 -22.81 -0.82
CA GLY A 45 4.81 -22.98 -1.85
C GLY A 45 5.07 -22.14 -3.09
N VAL A 46 4.36 -22.50 -4.17
CA VAL A 46 4.51 -21.84 -5.47
C VAL A 46 3.14 -21.41 -6.00
N ILE A 47 3.05 -20.21 -6.50
CA ILE A 47 1.85 -19.67 -7.18
C ILE A 47 2.17 -19.53 -8.66
N LEU A 48 1.56 -20.41 -9.46
CA LEU A 48 1.68 -20.36 -10.91
C LEU A 48 0.65 -19.40 -11.48
N VAL A 49 1.10 -18.39 -12.19
CA VAL A 49 0.26 -17.43 -12.89
C VAL A 49 0.41 -17.68 -14.40
N THR A 50 -0.68 -18.06 -15.04
CA THR A 50 -0.73 -18.21 -16.49
C THR A 50 -1.47 -17.04 -17.08
N THR A 51 -0.86 -16.37 -18.08
CA THR A 51 -1.46 -15.21 -18.73
C THR A 51 -2.21 -15.60 -20.00
N LYS A 52 -3.16 -14.76 -20.41
CA LYS A 52 -3.98 -14.95 -21.62
C LYS A 52 -3.12 -15.04 -22.86
N LYS A 53 -3.50 -15.95 -23.75
CA LYS A 53 -2.86 -16.19 -25.05
C LYS A 53 -3.88 -16.05 -26.18
N GLY A 54 -3.39 -15.78 -27.38
CA GLY A 54 -4.21 -15.84 -28.57
C GLY A 54 -4.66 -17.27 -28.90
N LYS A 55 -5.83 -17.39 -29.47
CA LYS A 55 -6.36 -18.67 -30.02
C LYS A 55 -6.50 -18.52 -31.55
N SER A 56 -6.41 -19.64 -32.27
CA SER A 56 -6.72 -19.65 -33.69
C SER A 56 -8.17 -19.20 -33.91
N GLY A 57 -8.39 -18.32 -34.88
CA GLY A 57 -9.69 -17.75 -35.22
C GLY A 57 -9.59 -16.26 -35.53
N ASP A 58 -10.75 -15.66 -35.78
CA ASP A 58 -10.86 -14.24 -36.12
C ASP A 58 -10.35 -13.35 -34.98
N THR A 59 -9.82 -12.18 -35.35
CA THR A 59 -9.36 -11.17 -34.40
C THR A 59 -10.54 -10.68 -33.54
N GLN A 60 -10.38 -10.78 -32.24
CA GLN A 60 -11.31 -10.27 -31.23
C GLN A 60 -10.71 -9.04 -30.56
N ILE A 61 -11.49 -7.97 -30.48
CA ILE A 61 -11.16 -6.75 -29.76
C ILE A 61 -12.12 -6.66 -28.58
N SER A 62 -11.58 -6.49 -27.37
CA SER A 62 -12.36 -6.37 -26.16
C SER A 62 -11.93 -5.13 -25.39
N LEU A 63 -12.91 -4.33 -24.97
CA LEU A 63 -12.74 -3.21 -24.05
C LEU A 63 -13.52 -3.51 -22.76
N ASP A 64 -12.84 -3.60 -21.65
CA ASP A 64 -13.43 -3.70 -20.33
C ASP A 64 -13.18 -2.38 -19.59
N ALA A 65 -14.25 -1.74 -19.13
CA ALA A 65 -14.18 -0.48 -18.38
C ALA A 65 -14.97 -0.63 -17.08
N ARG A 66 -14.32 -0.33 -15.96
CA ARG A 66 -14.90 -0.48 -14.61
C ARG A 66 -14.73 0.79 -13.82
N TRP A 67 -15.79 1.15 -13.10
CA TRP A 67 -15.79 2.26 -12.16
C TRP A 67 -16.29 1.75 -10.82
N GLY A 68 -15.71 2.27 -9.76
CA GLY A 68 -16.09 1.99 -8.40
C GLY A 68 -15.86 3.21 -7.51
N VAL A 69 -16.38 3.15 -6.30
CA VAL A 69 -16.12 4.16 -5.28
C VAL A 69 -15.46 3.49 -4.09
N ASN A 70 -14.29 3.96 -3.73
CA ASN A 70 -13.63 3.58 -2.49
C ASN A 70 -14.21 4.41 -1.36
N SER A 71 -14.76 3.76 -0.37
CA SER A 71 -15.30 4.42 0.82
C SER A 71 -15.04 3.57 2.06
N ARG A 72 -15.05 4.20 3.21
CA ARG A 72 -14.85 3.50 4.47
C ARG A 72 -16.09 2.65 4.80
N LEU A 73 -15.97 1.33 4.69
CA LEU A 73 -17.03 0.37 5.05
C LEU A 73 -16.93 -0.09 6.52
N VAL A 74 -15.73 -0.09 7.08
CA VAL A 74 -15.52 -0.48 8.48
C VAL A 74 -15.98 0.66 9.36
N LYS A 75 -16.97 0.41 10.20
CA LYS A 75 -17.47 1.38 11.18
C LYS A 75 -16.39 1.70 12.21
N ASN A 76 -16.45 2.92 12.76
CA ASN A 76 -15.66 3.25 13.95
C ASN A 76 -16.05 2.30 15.10
N TYR A 77 -15.13 2.12 16.03
CA TYR A 77 -15.48 1.55 17.33
C TYR A 77 -16.59 2.40 17.97
N ASP A 78 -17.36 1.77 18.85
CA ASP A 78 -18.36 2.48 19.66
C ASP A 78 -17.64 3.30 20.73
N VAL A 79 -17.23 4.51 20.36
CA VAL A 79 -16.52 5.47 21.20
C VAL A 79 -17.38 6.72 21.41
N LEU A 80 -17.09 7.48 22.46
CA LEU A 80 -17.77 8.74 22.75
C LEU A 80 -17.41 9.77 21.65
N GLN A 81 -18.36 10.07 20.78
CA GLN A 81 -18.21 11.05 19.70
C GLN A 81 -18.88 12.41 20.01
N ASN A 82 -19.64 12.49 21.10
CA ASN A 82 -20.37 13.68 21.49
C ASN A 82 -19.63 14.45 22.58
N ALA A 83 -19.30 15.71 22.33
CA ALA A 83 -18.58 16.56 23.26
C ALA A 83 -19.32 16.74 24.59
N ASN A 84 -20.66 16.84 24.61
CA ASN A 84 -21.44 16.98 25.82
C ASN A 84 -21.28 15.75 26.72
N THR A 85 -21.49 14.55 26.15
CA THR A 85 -21.37 13.28 26.88
C THR A 85 -19.95 13.06 27.36
N TYR A 86 -18.95 13.46 26.56
CA TYR A 86 -17.54 13.38 26.95
C TYR A 86 -17.26 14.28 28.18
N MET A 87 -17.74 15.53 28.16
CA MET A 87 -17.56 16.47 29.29
C MET A 87 -18.27 16.00 30.55
N GLU A 88 -19.50 15.47 30.45
CA GLU A 88 -20.21 14.87 31.59
C GLU A 88 -19.47 13.67 32.17
N THR A 89 -18.89 12.82 31.31
CA THR A 89 -18.10 11.65 31.71
C THR A 89 -16.80 12.06 32.40
N ALA A 90 -16.07 13.01 31.82
CA ALA A 90 -14.83 13.54 32.40
C ALA A 90 -15.09 14.19 33.76
N TYR A 91 -16.15 15.00 33.87
CA TYR A 91 -16.58 15.56 35.16
C TYR A 91 -16.90 14.45 36.18
N SER A 92 -17.64 13.42 35.77
CA SER A 92 -18.01 12.32 36.67
C SER A 92 -16.78 11.58 37.21
N ALA A 93 -15.76 11.39 36.36
CA ALA A 93 -14.51 10.80 36.78
C ALA A 93 -13.78 11.67 37.81
N LEU A 94 -13.70 12.99 37.58
CA LEU A 94 -13.09 13.94 38.54
C LEU A 94 -13.89 14.00 39.83
N TYR A 95 -15.23 14.13 39.78
CA TYR A 95 -16.11 14.18 40.93
C TYR A 95 -15.95 12.94 41.82
N ASN A 96 -16.00 11.75 41.23
CA ASN A 96 -15.83 10.50 41.95
C ASN A 96 -14.42 10.37 42.55
N GLY A 97 -13.39 10.81 41.82
CA GLY A 97 -12.02 10.87 42.32
C GLY A 97 -11.91 11.73 43.57
N TYR A 98 -12.50 12.91 43.57
CA TYR A 98 -12.51 13.80 44.75
C TYR A 98 -13.37 13.27 45.87
N LEU A 99 -14.53 12.71 45.61
CA LEU A 99 -15.44 12.20 46.61
C LEU A 99 -14.90 10.94 47.30
N TYR A 100 -14.49 9.94 46.51
CA TYR A 100 -14.16 8.61 47.06
C TYR A 100 -12.67 8.40 47.32
N ASN A 101 -11.78 8.94 46.48
CA ASN A 101 -10.35 8.74 46.68
C ASN A 101 -9.73 9.80 47.60
N SER A 102 -10.20 11.05 47.50
CA SER A 102 -9.67 12.17 48.33
C SER A 102 -10.51 12.45 49.57
N GLY A 103 -11.69 11.83 49.70
CA GLY A 103 -12.55 11.94 50.87
C GLY A 103 -13.18 13.33 51.08
N TYR A 104 -13.30 14.12 50.04
CA TYR A 104 -13.99 15.43 50.15
C TYR A 104 -15.50 15.27 50.28
N THR A 105 -16.17 16.31 50.83
CA THR A 105 -17.63 16.37 50.85
C THR A 105 -18.15 16.47 49.39
N ALA A 106 -19.40 16.03 49.17
CA ALA A 106 -20.04 16.11 47.83
C ALA A 106 -20.04 17.54 47.27
N GLU A 107 -20.26 18.54 48.12
CA GLU A 107 -20.22 19.96 47.72
C GLU A 107 -18.81 20.37 47.29
N ARG A 108 -17.80 20.00 48.03
CA ARG A 108 -16.42 20.32 47.71
C ARG A 108 -15.95 19.57 46.46
N ALA A 109 -16.31 18.29 46.30
CA ALA A 109 -16.04 17.48 45.13
C ALA A 109 -16.71 18.09 43.87
N TYR A 110 -17.94 18.57 43.98
CA TYR A 110 -18.63 19.27 42.90
C TYR A 110 -17.90 20.53 42.42
N GLN A 111 -17.48 21.37 43.36
CA GLN A 111 -16.74 22.60 43.05
C GLN A 111 -15.39 22.32 42.41
N LEU A 112 -14.61 21.37 42.95
CA LEU A 112 -13.29 21.01 42.46
C LEU A 112 -13.39 20.34 41.08
N ALA A 113 -14.35 19.44 40.86
CA ALA A 113 -14.49 18.76 39.59
C ALA A 113 -14.82 19.75 38.45
N ASN A 114 -15.65 20.77 38.71
CA ASN A 114 -15.90 21.81 37.73
C ASN A 114 -14.68 22.74 37.53
N ALA A 115 -13.99 23.09 38.56
CA ALA A 115 -12.81 23.97 38.49
C ALA A 115 -11.65 23.33 37.72
N ASP A 116 -11.46 22.01 37.90
CA ASP A 116 -10.35 21.27 37.27
C ASP A 116 -10.68 20.67 35.90
N LEU A 117 -11.95 20.74 35.46
CA LEU A 117 -12.37 20.07 34.24
C LEU A 117 -11.56 20.54 33.01
N PHE A 118 -11.55 21.83 32.73
CA PHE A 118 -10.77 22.39 31.61
C PHE A 118 -9.24 22.27 31.81
N PRO A 119 -8.67 22.61 32.99
CA PRO A 119 -7.24 22.38 33.20
C PRO A 119 -6.78 20.94 33.03
N LYS A 120 -7.62 19.95 33.40
CA LYS A 120 -7.29 18.52 33.22
C LYS A 120 -7.46 18.03 31.80
N LEU A 121 -8.39 18.61 31.03
CA LEU A 121 -8.58 18.29 29.62
C LEU A 121 -7.67 19.11 28.69
N GLY A 122 -7.19 20.26 29.20
CA GLY A 122 -6.27 21.14 28.50
C GLY A 122 -6.96 22.13 27.52
N TYR A 123 -8.24 21.96 27.26
CA TYR A 123 -9.02 22.82 26.34
C TYR A 123 -10.34 23.27 26.95
N GLN A 124 -10.68 24.53 26.73
CA GLN A 124 -12.02 25.05 26.94
C GLN A 124 -12.71 25.20 25.57
N VAL A 125 -13.84 24.53 25.41
CA VAL A 125 -14.63 24.52 24.17
C VAL A 125 -16.10 24.90 24.40
N TYR A 126 -16.41 25.39 25.59
CA TYR A 126 -17.75 25.89 25.94
C TYR A 126 -17.67 27.30 26.49
N THR A 127 -18.59 28.14 26.01
CA THR A 127 -18.90 29.40 26.65
C THR A 127 -19.94 29.15 27.73
N ILE A 128 -19.66 29.61 28.95
CA ILE A 128 -20.49 29.38 30.16
C ILE A 128 -20.99 30.75 30.64
N PRO A 129 -22.26 30.91 31.02
CA PRO A 129 -22.73 32.15 31.64
C PRO A 129 -21.97 32.51 32.91
N ASP A 130 -21.77 33.80 33.15
CA ASP A 130 -21.00 34.29 34.27
C ASP A 130 -21.51 33.74 35.61
N GLY A 131 -20.56 33.31 36.45
CA GLY A 131 -20.86 32.78 37.79
C GLY A 131 -21.48 31.39 37.82
N GLN A 132 -21.57 30.71 36.67
CA GLN A 132 -22.11 29.34 36.58
C GLN A 132 -20.99 28.33 36.33
N TYR A 133 -21.26 27.06 36.56
CA TYR A 133 -20.39 25.93 36.22
C TYR A 133 -20.89 25.27 34.92
N LEU A 134 -19.97 24.60 34.22
CA LEU A 134 -20.28 23.83 33.01
C LEU A 134 -21.21 22.66 33.32
N ILE A 135 -20.94 21.93 34.40
CA ILE A 135 -21.72 20.76 34.79
C ILE A 135 -22.54 21.10 36.04
N GLY A 136 -23.82 20.86 35.93
CA GLY A 136 -24.79 21.09 37.05
C GLY A 136 -24.66 20.02 38.14
N ARG A 137 -25.37 20.27 39.26
CA ARG A 137 -25.40 19.32 40.41
C ARG A 137 -26.01 17.96 40.08
N ASN A 138 -26.77 17.90 39.01
CA ASN A 138 -27.31 16.64 38.46
C ASN A 138 -26.34 15.86 37.58
N GLY A 139 -25.07 16.33 37.48
CA GLY A 139 -24.04 15.72 36.65
C GLY A 139 -24.21 15.91 35.14
N LYS A 140 -25.14 16.83 34.76
CA LYS A 140 -25.45 17.13 33.37
C LYS A 140 -24.91 18.48 32.95
N LEU A 141 -24.66 18.62 31.64
CA LEU A 141 -24.26 19.89 31.04
C LEU A 141 -25.24 21.00 31.37
N ASN A 142 -24.74 22.18 31.68
CA ASN A 142 -25.53 23.37 31.90
C ASN A 142 -26.30 23.71 30.61
N PRO A 143 -27.61 23.79 30.63
CA PRO A 143 -28.45 24.04 29.45
C PRO A 143 -28.20 25.42 28.81
N TYR A 144 -27.59 26.35 29.52
CA TYR A 144 -27.21 27.68 29.04
C TYR A 144 -25.76 27.77 28.55
N ALA A 145 -24.97 26.71 28.67
CA ALA A 145 -23.65 26.63 28.07
C ALA A 145 -23.75 26.37 26.56
N THR A 146 -22.98 27.08 25.78
CA THR A 146 -22.93 26.92 24.31
C THR A 146 -21.59 26.33 23.88
N LEU A 147 -21.64 25.41 22.92
CA LEU A 147 -20.42 24.88 22.30
C LEU A 147 -19.77 25.98 21.47
N GLY A 148 -18.47 26.14 21.66
CA GLY A 148 -17.66 27.21 21.11
C GLY A 148 -17.20 28.17 22.23
N TYR A 149 -15.89 28.49 22.22
CA TYR A 149 -15.26 29.41 23.16
C TYR A 149 -14.22 30.26 22.46
N SER A 150 -14.23 31.56 22.74
CA SER A 150 -13.16 32.47 22.29
C SER A 150 -12.37 32.98 23.50
N ASP A 151 -11.04 32.93 23.40
CA ASP A 151 -10.13 33.53 24.40
C ASP A 151 -9.69 34.95 24.00
N GLY A 152 -10.22 35.45 22.88
CA GLY A 152 -9.90 36.76 22.32
C GLY A 152 -8.90 36.70 21.15
N ASP A 153 -8.03 35.70 21.10
CA ASP A 153 -7.09 35.45 20.02
C ASP A 153 -7.60 34.36 19.07
N TYR A 154 -8.17 33.31 19.63
CA TYR A 154 -8.60 32.09 18.94
C TYR A 154 -10.04 31.74 19.31
N TYR A 155 -10.67 30.92 18.42
CA TYR A 155 -11.96 30.31 18.67
C TYR A 155 -11.85 28.78 18.67
N TYR A 156 -12.30 28.15 19.76
CA TYR A 156 -12.19 26.71 19.98
C TYR A 156 -13.56 26.05 19.85
N THR A 157 -13.67 25.16 18.87
CA THR A 157 -14.82 24.27 18.68
C THR A 157 -14.31 22.93 18.17
N PRO A 158 -14.86 21.80 18.62
CA PRO A 158 -14.37 20.51 18.16
C PRO A 158 -14.70 20.27 16.68
N ASP A 159 -13.84 19.52 16.02
CA ASP A 159 -14.04 18.98 14.68
C ASP A 159 -14.32 17.48 14.75
N ASN A 160 -15.01 16.93 13.75
CA ASN A 160 -15.16 15.49 13.61
C ASN A 160 -13.94 14.91 12.87
N TRP A 161 -12.93 14.51 13.64
CA TRP A 161 -11.67 13.99 13.10
C TRP A 161 -11.83 12.82 12.15
N SER A 162 -12.78 11.91 12.42
CA SER A 162 -13.04 10.77 11.55
C SER A 162 -13.61 11.17 10.20
N ASP A 163 -14.51 12.16 10.16
CA ASP A 163 -15.12 12.60 8.92
C ASP A 163 -14.13 13.41 8.07
N GLU A 164 -13.22 14.14 8.72
CA GLU A 164 -12.19 14.94 8.05
C GLU A 164 -11.05 14.07 7.48
N MET A 165 -10.67 12.98 8.17
CA MET A 165 -9.54 12.15 7.75
C MET A 165 -9.88 11.16 6.64
N PHE A 166 -11.15 10.82 6.45
CA PHE A 166 -11.57 9.82 5.47
C PHE A 166 -12.49 10.42 4.43
N GLN A 167 -12.23 10.06 3.18
CA GLN A 167 -13.00 10.52 2.03
C GLN A 167 -13.47 9.35 1.16
N SER A 168 -14.35 9.64 0.23
CA SER A 168 -14.77 8.69 -0.79
C SER A 168 -14.21 9.11 -2.13
N ASN A 169 -13.50 8.21 -2.80
CA ASN A 169 -12.79 8.48 -4.04
C ASN A 169 -13.17 7.53 -5.16
N LEU A 170 -12.99 7.98 -6.39
CA LEU A 170 -13.27 7.22 -7.59
C LEU A 170 -12.13 6.23 -7.88
N ARG A 171 -12.52 4.97 -8.15
CA ARG A 171 -11.66 3.95 -8.78
C ARG A 171 -12.07 3.80 -10.23
N GLN A 172 -11.09 3.80 -11.14
CA GLN A 172 -11.29 3.66 -12.59
C GLN A 172 -10.31 2.63 -13.15
N GLU A 173 -10.82 1.72 -13.97
CA GLU A 173 -10.00 0.71 -14.62
C GLU A 173 -10.47 0.54 -16.09
N TYR A 174 -9.53 0.60 -17.00
CA TYR A 174 -9.77 0.39 -18.44
C TYR A 174 -8.80 -0.64 -18.97
N ASN A 175 -9.28 -1.63 -19.68
CA ASN A 175 -8.46 -2.66 -20.30
C ASN A 175 -8.90 -2.88 -21.75
N LEU A 176 -8.03 -2.57 -22.69
CA LEU A 176 -8.19 -2.88 -24.11
C LEU A 176 -7.36 -4.11 -24.43
N SER A 177 -7.95 -5.12 -25.06
CA SER A 177 -7.21 -6.27 -25.53
C SER A 177 -7.59 -6.65 -26.96
N VAL A 178 -6.60 -7.18 -27.68
CA VAL A 178 -6.74 -7.69 -29.04
C VAL A 178 -6.13 -9.09 -29.07
N SER A 179 -6.90 -10.08 -29.48
CA SER A 179 -6.44 -11.46 -29.60
C SER A 179 -6.95 -12.12 -30.86
N GLY A 180 -6.18 -13.06 -31.37
CA GLY A 180 -6.55 -13.81 -32.55
C GLY A 180 -5.44 -14.74 -33.01
N GLY A 181 -5.61 -15.32 -34.19
CA GLY A 181 -4.58 -16.17 -34.75
C GLY A 181 -5.01 -16.95 -35.96
N SER A 182 -4.04 -17.61 -36.57
CA SER A 182 -4.17 -18.56 -37.65
C SER A 182 -3.53 -19.90 -37.25
N ASP A 183 -3.47 -20.85 -38.14
CA ASP A 183 -2.77 -22.13 -37.93
C ASP A 183 -1.29 -21.95 -37.59
N LYS A 184 -0.70 -20.81 -37.96
CA LYS A 184 0.75 -20.55 -37.75
C LYS A 184 1.04 -19.45 -36.76
N LEU A 185 0.11 -18.58 -36.43
CA LEU A 185 0.32 -17.43 -35.58
C LEU A 185 -0.82 -17.33 -34.58
N SER A 186 -0.51 -17.18 -33.31
CA SER A 186 -1.48 -16.72 -32.32
C SER A 186 -0.89 -15.54 -31.52
N TYR A 187 -1.75 -14.57 -31.22
CA TYR A 187 -1.33 -13.35 -30.54
C TYR A 187 -2.39 -12.88 -29.56
N TYR A 188 -1.90 -12.31 -28.45
CA TYR A 188 -2.66 -11.55 -27.47
C TYR A 188 -1.89 -10.27 -27.16
N LEU A 189 -2.56 -9.14 -27.28
CA LEU A 189 -2.04 -7.81 -26.97
C LEU A 189 -3.00 -7.16 -25.99
N SER A 190 -2.50 -6.47 -24.96
CA SER A 190 -3.32 -5.66 -24.07
C SER A 190 -2.63 -4.35 -23.70
N ALA A 191 -3.47 -3.36 -23.39
CA ALA A 191 -3.08 -2.10 -22.75
C ALA A 191 -4.11 -1.77 -21.68
N SER A 192 -3.66 -1.40 -20.49
CA SER A 192 -4.54 -1.09 -19.38
C SER A 192 -4.10 0.16 -18.61
N TYR A 193 -5.09 0.82 -18.04
CA TYR A 193 -4.94 1.91 -17.10
C TYR A 193 -5.80 1.64 -15.88
N LEU A 194 -5.22 1.76 -14.70
CA LEU A 194 -5.90 1.70 -13.41
C LEU A 194 -5.54 2.96 -12.62
N ASN A 195 -6.54 3.65 -12.11
CA ASN A 195 -6.40 4.68 -11.09
C ASN A 195 -7.32 4.33 -9.92
N ASP A 196 -6.73 4.09 -8.77
CA ASP A 196 -7.37 3.63 -7.53
C ASP A 196 -6.99 4.57 -6.39
N GLU A 197 -7.75 5.66 -6.23
CA GLU A 197 -7.53 6.63 -5.17
C GLU A 197 -7.98 6.06 -3.82
N GLY A 198 -7.15 6.23 -2.79
CA GLY A 198 -7.43 5.70 -1.44
C GLY A 198 -8.45 6.54 -0.68
N ILE A 199 -8.87 6.03 0.48
CA ILE A 199 -9.84 6.71 1.36
C ILE A 199 -9.19 7.74 2.30
N ILE A 200 -7.87 7.81 2.35
CA ILE A 200 -7.09 8.81 3.08
C ILE A 200 -6.48 9.74 2.04
N GLU A 201 -6.42 11.03 2.35
CA GLU A 201 -5.82 12.04 1.46
C GLU A 201 -4.39 11.63 1.06
N ASN A 202 -4.02 11.91 -0.18
CA ASN A 202 -2.70 11.59 -0.75
C ASN A 202 -2.32 10.09 -0.72
N SER A 203 -3.31 9.19 -0.68
CA SER A 203 -3.12 7.75 -0.86
C SER A 203 -3.70 7.29 -2.19
N GLY A 204 -3.08 6.30 -2.82
CA GLY A 204 -3.61 5.76 -4.07
C GLY A 204 -2.61 4.90 -4.84
N PHE A 205 -3.14 4.25 -5.87
CA PHE A 205 -2.40 3.37 -6.75
C PHE A 205 -2.78 3.65 -8.20
N GLU A 206 -1.80 3.94 -9.03
CA GLU A 206 -1.96 4.14 -10.47
C GLU A 206 -1.08 3.16 -11.21
N ARG A 207 -1.62 2.53 -12.27
CA ARG A 207 -0.87 1.60 -13.10
C ARG A 207 -1.24 1.77 -14.56
N ILE A 208 -0.22 1.94 -15.40
CA ILE A 208 -0.30 1.74 -16.85
C ILE A 208 0.45 0.45 -17.15
N SER A 209 -0.18 -0.48 -17.85
CA SER A 209 0.50 -1.72 -18.27
C SER A 209 0.16 -2.13 -19.69
N THR A 210 1.12 -2.81 -20.31
CA THR A 210 0.97 -3.41 -21.64
C THR A 210 1.49 -4.83 -21.61
N ARG A 211 0.86 -5.71 -22.41
CA ARG A 211 1.28 -7.09 -22.58
C ARG A 211 1.22 -7.51 -24.04
N MET A 212 2.17 -8.34 -24.42
CA MET A 212 2.22 -8.97 -25.75
C MET A 212 2.61 -10.43 -25.58
N ASN A 213 1.75 -11.34 -26.03
CA ASN A 213 2.03 -12.77 -26.14
C ASN A 213 1.86 -13.17 -27.59
N VAL A 214 2.91 -13.70 -28.21
CA VAL A 214 2.91 -14.14 -29.61
C VAL A 214 3.56 -15.51 -29.71
N ASP A 215 2.86 -16.44 -30.33
CA ASP A 215 3.32 -17.76 -30.70
C ASP A 215 3.33 -17.91 -32.22
N TYR A 216 4.46 -18.32 -32.82
CA TYR A 216 4.62 -18.45 -34.24
C TYR A 216 5.19 -19.82 -34.64
N GLN A 217 4.44 -20.61 -35.43
CA GLN A 217 4.89 -21.86 -36.00
C GLN A 217 5.70 -21.57 -37.27
N ALA A 218 6.98 -21.30 -37.13
CA ALA A 218 7.87 -20.90 -38.23
C ALA A 218 8.07 -22.02 -39.26
N LYS A 219 8.21 -23.26 -38.78
CA LYS A 219 8.31 -24.50 -39.55
C LYS A 219 7.54 -25.60 -38.83
N LYS A 220 7.23 -26.72 -39.50
CA LYS A 220 6.57 -27.88 -38.86
C LYS A 220 7.32 -28.36 -37.59
N TRP A 221 8.62 -28.20 -37.57
CA TRP A 221 9.53 -28.60 -36.50
C TRP A 221 10.01 -27.45 -35.61
N LEU A 222 9.64 -26.18 -35.88
CA LEU A 222 10.11 -25.00 -35.16
C LEU A 222 8.95 -24.09 -34.76
N LYS A 223 8.73 -23.96 -33.45
CA LYS A 223 7.83 -22.96 -32.86
C LYS A 223 8.64 -21.92 -32.11
N LEU A 224 8.35 -20.65 -32.34
CA LEU A 224 8.93 -19.51 -31.62
C LEU A 224 7.84 -18.83 -30.80
N GLY A 225 8.19 -18.32 -29.63
CA GLY A 225 7.26 -17.55 -28.81
C GLY A 225 7.93 -16.41 -28.06
N VAL A 226 7.13 -15.37 -27.85
CA VAL A 226 7.50 -14.17 -27.10
C VAL A 226 6.37 -13.81 -26.17
N ASN A 227 6.70 -13.54 -24.90
CA ASN A 227 5.80 -13.01 -23.90
C ASN A 227 6.50 -11.82 -23.24
N LEU A 228 5.97 -10.63 -23.45
CA LEU A 228 6.50 -9.39 -22.91
C LEU A 228 5.42 -8.67 -22.11
N SER A 229 5.79 -8.08 -20.98
CA SER A 229 4.93 -7.15 -20.27
C SER A 229 5.77 -6.00 -19.69
N TYR A 230 5.19 -4.83 -19.76
CA TYR A 230 5.73 -3.63 -19.10
C TYR A 230 4.64 -3.02 -18.24
N SER A 231 5.02 -2.60 -17.05
CA SER A 231 4.14 -1.88 -16.13
C SER A 231 4.86 -0.67 -15.55
N ASN A 232 4.23 0.48 -15.64
CA ASN A 232 4.59 1.67 -14.90
C ASN A 232 3.58 1.84 -13.77
N VAL A 233 4.07 1.87 -12.52
CA VAL A 233 3.26 1.92 -11.32
C VAL A 233 3.64 3.14 -10.50
N THR A 234 2.65 3.87 -10.05
CA THR A 234 2.77 4.89 -9.01
C THR A 234 1.92 4.49 -7.82
N SER A 235 2.56 4.30 -6.66
CA SER A 235 1.87 4.07 -5.39
C SER A 235 2.16 5.24 -4.45
N ARG A 236 1.11 5.75 -3.79
CA ARG A 236 1.19 6.82 -2.79
C ARG A 236 0.69 6.27 -1.46
N SER A 237 1.44 6.52 -0.40
CA SER A 237 1.07 6.14 0.96
C SER A 237 1.20 7.36 1.88
N PRO A 238 0.26 7.59 2.78
CA PRO A 238 0.38 8.67 3.77
C PRO A 238 1.33 8.30 4.93
N GLY A 239 2.04 7.17 4.86
CA GLY A 239 2.86 6.65 5.97
C GLY A 239 2.01 6.21 7.16
N ASP A 240 2.62 5.55 8.13
CA ASP A 240 2.05 5.19 9.46
C ASP A 240 0.65 4.58 9.48
N GLN A 241 0.19 3.98 8.35
CA GLN A 241 -1.16 3.40 8.24
C GLN A 241 -1.18 1.86 8.31
N ASP A 242 -0.04 1.23 8.46
CA ASP A 242 0.10 -0.22 8.57
C ASP A 242 -0.12 -0.74 10.00
N THR A 243 -0.04 -2.07 10.17
CA THR A 243 -0.23 -2.72 11.46
C THR A 243 0.89 -2.44 12.46
N ASP A 244 2.09 -2.18 11.96
CA ASP A 244 3.25 -1.87 12.82
C ASP A 244 3.13 -0.46 13.40
N ALA A 245 2.44 0.43 12.70
CA ALA A 245 2.13 1.79 13.12
C ALA A 245 0.72 1.95 13.73
N ALA A 246 0.08 0.87 14.17
CA ALA A 246 -1.32 0.87 14.65
C ALA A 246 -1.57 1.79 15.87
N THR A 247 -0.54 2.19 16.59
CA THR A 247 -0.62 3.13 17.72
C THR A 247 0.10 4.46 17.45
N SER A 248 0.53 4.69 16.21
CA SER A 248 1.19 5.94 15.81
C SER A 248 0.22 7.11 15.84
N SER A 249 0.72 8.26 16.27
CA SER A 249 -0.01 9.52 16.19
C SER A 249 -0.22 10.03 14.75
N GLY A 250 0.45 9.41 13.77
CA GLY A 250 0.23 9.60 12.33
C GLY A 250 -0.84 8.68 11.75
N ASN A 251 -1.33 7.68 12.51
CA ASN A 251 -2.31 6.71 12.05
C ASN A 251 -3.73 7.28 12.13
N ALA A 252 -4.42 7.43 10.98
CA ALA A 252 -5.77 7.98 10.91
C ALA A 252 -6.79 7.16 11.70
N PHE A 253 -6.69 5.84 11.67
CA PHE A 253 -7.63 4.95 12.38
C PHE A 253 -7.43 5.04 13.89
N PHE A 254 -6.18 5.10 14.34
CA PHE A 254 -5.86 5.26 15.76
C PHE A 254 -6.35 6.61 16.25
N VAL A 255 -5.92 7.70 15.61
CA VAL A 255 -6.30 9.05 16.05
C VAL A 255 -7.81 9.25 16.00
N GLY A 256 -8.48 8.85 14.93
CA GLY A 256 -9.94 8.99 14.79
C GLY A 256 -10.76 8.25 15.85
N ASN A 257 -10.21 7.20 16.46
CA ASN A 257 -10.89 6.45 17.53
C ASN A 257 -10.51 6.90 18.96
N PHE A 258 -9.33 7.48 19.15
CA PHE A 258 -8.81 7.79 20.48
C PHE A 258 -8.75 9.28 20.81
N ILE A 259 -8.80 10.16 19.83
CA ILE A 259 -8.85 11.60 20.08
C ILE A 259 -10.18 11.98 20.79
N ALA A 260 -10.11 12.81 21.80
CA ALA A 260 -11.33 13.23 22.49
C ALA A 260 -12.18 14.16 21.62
N PRO A 261 -13.51 13.98 21.58
CA PRO A 261 -14.44 14.74 20.72
C PRO A 261 -14.66 16.20 21.18
N ILE A 262 -13.69 16.76 21.85
CA ILE A 262 -13.65 18.16 22.30
C ILE A 262 -12.49 18.92 21.65
N TYR A 263 -11.55 18.23 20.99
CA TYR A 263 -10.38 18.89 20.46
C TYR A 263 -10.60 19.37 19.02
N PRO A 264 -10.27 20.65 18.72
CA PRO A 264 -10.20 21.15 17.35
C PRO A 264 -9.14 20.40 16.54
N MET A 265 -9.40 20.23 15.26
CA MET A 265 -8.41 19.82 14.27
C MET A 265 -7.72 21.04 13.65
N TYR A 266 -8.48 22.11 13.47
CA TYR A 266 -8.07 23.33 12.80
C TYR A 266 -7.97 24.51 13.76
N VAL A 267 -7.01 25.38 13.50
CA VAL A 267 -6.92 26.69 14.20
C VAL A 267 -7.91 27.64 13.58
N ARG A 268 -8.63 28.37 14.45
CA ARG A 268 -9.61 29.40 14.05
C ARG A 268 -9.28 30.75 14.69
N ASN A 269 -9.52 31.81 13.95
CA ASN A 269 -9.48 33.18 14.47
C ASN A 269 -10.58 33.39 15.54
N ALA A 270 -10.47 34.42 16.34
CA ALA A 270 -11.43 34.73 17.41
C ALA A 270 -12.90 34.85 16.93
N ASP A 271 -13.11 35.18 15.65
CA ASP A 271 -14.43 35.25 15.00
C ASP A 271 -14.97 33.88 14.49
N GLY A 272 -14.19 32.81 14.66
CA GLY A 272 -14.54 31.47 14.22
C GLY A 272 -14.13 31.11 12.79
N SER A 273 -13.58 32.04 12.02
CA SER A 273 -13.05 31.77 10.67
C SER A 273 -11.78 30.93 10.73
N PHE A 274 -11.56 30.06 9.74
CA PHE A 274 -10.35 29.27 9.67
C PHE A 274 -9.10 30.11 9.43
N GLN A 275 -8.01 29.75 10.09
CA GLN A 275 -6.70 30.28 9.75
C GLN A 275 -6.06 29.50 8.60
N TYR A 276 -5.36 30.21 7.71
CA TYR A 276 -4.64 29.64 6.58
C TYR A 276 -3.15 29.98 6.65
N ASN A 277 -2.34 28.99 6.34
CA ASN A 277 -0.91 29.18 6.21
C ASN A 277 -0.60 29.97 4.92
N ALA A 278 0.05 31.13 5.05
CA ALA A 278 0.32 32.02 3.92
C ALA A 278 1.26 31.40 2.86
N ASN A 279 2.10 30.40 3.24
CA ASN A 279 3.04 29.76 2.33
C ASN A 279 2.42 28.63 1.51
N THR A 280 1.45 27.92 2.08
CA THR A 280 0.88 26.73 1.47
C THR A 280 -0.56 26.94 0.98
N GLY A 281 -1.27 27.91 1.55
CA GLY A 281 -2.69 28.14 1.29
C GLY A 281 -3.65 27.14 1.98
N TYR A 282 -3.10 26.17 2.74
CA TYR A 282 -3.90 25.21 3.50
C TYR A 282 -4.25 25.74 4.89
N HIS A 283 -5.21 25.08 5.55
CA HIS A 283 -5.55 25.36 6.94
C HIS A 283 -4.36 25.24 7.88
N VAL A 284 -4.34 26.06 8.91
CA VAL A 284 -3.43 25.86 10.05
C VAL A 284 -4.05 24.78 10.95
N TYR A 285 -3.24 23.79 11.31
CA TYR A 285 -3.67 22.64 12.11
C TYR A 285 -3.31 22.84 13.57
N ASP A 286 -4.22 22.41 14.46
CA ASP A 286 -3.99 22.41 15.89
C ASP A 286 -3.28 21.13 16.33
N TYR A 287 -2.05 21.25 16.80
CA TYR A 287 -1.24 20.16 17.33
C TYR A 287 -1.45 19.91 18.81
N GLY A 288 -2.14 20.80 19.50
CA GLY A 288 -2.40 20.68 20.93
C GLY A 288 -1.17 20.74 21.83
N ASP A 289 -0.07 21.32 21.37
CA ASP A 289 1.19 21.48 22.10
C ASP A 289 1.41 22.92 22.59
N GLY A 290 0.44 23.81 22.32
CA GLY A 290 0.51 25.23 22.64
C GLY A 290 1.32 26.06 21.63
N SER A 291 1.82 25.45 20.55
CA SER A 291 2.55 26.17 19.49
C SER A 291 1.61 26.88 18.51
N SER A 292 0.42 26.32 18.32
CA SER A 292 -0.58 26.78 17.35
C SER A 292 -1.66 27.65 17.97
N THR A 293 -2.00 27.41 19.23
CA THR A 293 -3.05 28.09 20.00
C THR A 293 -2.62 28.26 21.47
N ASN A 294 -3.46 28.88 22.30
CA ASN A 294 -3.16 29.12 23.72
C ASN A 294 -3.42 27.90 24.60
N PHE A 295 -3.96 26.80 24.06
CA PHE A 295 -4.27 25.58 24.80
C PHE A 295 -3.33 24.42 24.46
N THR A 296 -3.21 23.45 25.40
CA THR A 296 -2.44 22.22 25.21
C THR A 296 -3.28 21.01 25.55
N ARG A 297 -3.18 19.95 24.73
CA ARG A 297 -3.81 18.66 25.02
C ARG A 297 -2.92 17.83 25.94
N ASN A 298 -3.51 17.25 26.97
CA ASN A 298 -2.80 16.34 27.86
C ASN A 298 -2.64 14.93 27.25
N PHE A 299 -3.37 14.64 26.17
CA PHE A 299 -3.29 13.39 25.43
C PHE A 299 -3.16 13.67 23.95
N MET A 300 -2.30 12.94 23.26
CA MET A 300 -1.99 13.12 21.84
C MET A 300 -1.53 14.55 21.49
N SER A 301 -0.81 15.22 22.38
CA SER A 301 -0.12 16.47 22.05
C SER A 301 0.92 16.22 20.95
N MET A 302 1.16 17.21 20.12
CA MET A 302 2.02 17.16 18.93
C MET A 302 1.51 16.19 17.84
N SER A 303 0.24 15.81 17.87
CA SER A 303 -0.37 14.89 16.92
C SER A 303 -1.47 15.58 16.12
N ASN A 304 -1.30 15.66 14.81
CA ASN A 304 -2.39 15.98 13.88
C ASN A 304 -2.06 15.33 12.53
N PRO A 305 -2.60 14.13 12.24
CA PRO A 305 -2.23 13.38 11.05
C PRO A 305 -2.66 14.06 9.74
N MET A 306 -3.68 14.93 9.76
CA MET A 306 -4.14 15.63 8.55
C MET A 306 -3.04 16.47 7.90
N SER A 307 -2.20 17.12 8.69
CA SER A 307 -1.08 17.86 8.12
C SER A 307 -0.08 16.94 7.43
N GLY A 308 0.19 15.75 7.99
CA GLY A 308 1.02 14.73 7.37
C GLY A 308 0.44 14.27 6.04
N PHE A 309 -0.87 13.96 5.98
CA PHE A 309 -1.53 13.51 4.74
C PHE A 309 -1.46 14.54 3.61
N LEU A 310 -1.50 15.83 3.94
CA LEU A 310 -1.46 16.90 2.94
C LEU A 310 -0.06 17.37 2.57
N TYR A 311 0.86 17.41 3.54
CA TYR A 311 2.17 18.03 3.36
C TYR A 311 3.31 17.03 3.21
N ASP A 312 3.17 15.83 3.80
CA ASP A 312 4.15 14.78 3.64
C ASP A 312 3.86 13.97 2.38
N THR A 313 4.88 13.41 1.80
CA THR A 313 4.74 12.60 0.59
C THR A 313 5.54 11.32 0.74
N GLU A 314 4.90 10.19 0.53
CA GLU A 314 5.57 8.93 0.30
C GLU A 314 5.07 8.34 -1.01
N LYS A 315 5.96 8.30 -2.00
CA LYS A 315 5.64 7.93 -3.37
C LYS A 315 6.62 6.91 -3.89
N TYR A 316 6.09 5.78 -4.35
CA TYR A 316 6.83 4.75 -5.08
C TYR A 316 6.54 4.87 -6.57
N LEU A 317 7.60 4.88 -7.36
CA LEU A 317 7.56 4.89 -8.82
C LEU A 317 8.29 3.64 -9.31
N MET A 318 7.57 2.74 -9.98
CA MET A 318 8.12 1.45 -10.41
C MET A 318 7.98 1.32 -11.93
N ASP A 319 9.07 0.92 -12.57
CA ASP A 319 9.12 0.56 -13.97
C ASP A 319 9.54 -0.91 -14.08
N ILE A 320 8.59 -1.77 -14.43
CA ILE A 320 8.77 -3.23 -14.39
C ILE A 320 8.62 -3.81 -15.79
N LEU A 321 9.68 -4.47 -16.26
CA LEU A 321 9.72 -5.18 -17.53
C LEU A 321 9.90 -6.68 -17.29
N ASN A 322 9.00 -7.49 -17.84
CA ASN A 322 9.16 -8.93 -17.91
C ASN A 322 9.17 -9.39 -19.34
N GLY A 323 10.09 -10.28 -19.66
CA GLY A 323 10.23 -10.84 -21.00
C GLY A 323 10.51 -12.33 -20.95
N LYS A 324 9.87 -13.09 -21.84
CA LYS A 324 10.21 -14.47 -22.13
C LYS A 324 10.25 -14.68 -23.62
N TRP A 325 11.34 -15.22 -24.08
CA TRP A 325 11.54 -15.69 -25.43
C TRP A 325 11.76 -17.20 -25.38
N TYR A 326 11.15 -17.94 -26.31
CA TYR A 326 11.40 -19.37 -26.39
C TYR A 326 11.39 -19.88 -27.82
N ALA A 327 12.14 -20.95 -28.03
CA ALA A 327 12.11 -21.76 -29.24
C ALA A 327 11.86 -23.22 -28.85
N LYS A 328 10.81 -23.81 -29.44
CA LYS A 328 10.58 -25.25 -29.36
C LYS A 328 10.93 -25.89 -30.69
N ILE A 329 11.82 -26.89 -30.64
CA ILE A 329 12.34 -27.63 -31.77
C ILE A 329 11.90 -29.08 -31.63
N ASP A 330 11.05 -29.57 -32.51
CA ASP A 330 10.70 -30.97 -32.60
C ASP A 330 11.79 -31.67 -33.48
N ILE A 331 12.70 -32.43 -32.79
CA ILE A 331 13.92 -33.01 -33.40
C ILE A 331 13.55 -34.25 -34.21
N ILE A 332 12.79 -35.14 -33.60
CA ILE A 332 12.22 -36.33 -34.22
C ILE A 332 10.85 -36.58 -33.58
N ASP A 333 10.09 -37.53 -34.09
CA ASP A 333 8.82 -37.92 -33.52
C ASP A 333 8.97 -38.31 -32.03
N GLY A 334 8.25 -37.61 -31.18
CA GLY A 334 8.29 -37.77 -29.73
C GLY A 334 9.43 -37.03 -29.01
N LEU A 335 10.47 -36.52 -29.67
CA LEU A 335 11.59 -35.81 -29.05
C LEU A 335 11.59 -34.33 -29.38
N SER A 336 11.47 -33.48 -28.37
CA SER A 336 11.51 -32.03 -28.53
C SER A 336 12.48 -31.37 -27.56
N LEU A 337 13.14 -30.29 -28.02
CA LEU A 337 13.93 -29.37 -27.21
C LEU A 337 13.24 -28.03 -27.11
N THR A 338 13.04 -27.54 -25.90
CA THR A 338 12.59 -26.16 -25.65
C THR A 338 13.72 -25.37 -25.01
N ALA A 339 14.15 -24.31 -25.67
CA ALA A 339 15.09 -23.32 -25.13
C ALA A 339 14.32 -22.04 -24.79
N SER A 340 14.47 -21.56 -23.58
CA SER A 340 13.80 -20.34 -23.09
C SER A 340 14.80 -19.37 -22.47
N LEU A 341 14.56 -18.08 -22.68
CA LEU A 341 15.26 -16.98 -22.03
C LEU A 341 14.21 -16.12 -21.33
N GLY A 342 14.34 -15.95 -20.02
CA GLY A 342 13.52 -15.08 -19.16
C GLY A 342 14.31 -13.85 -18.74
N LEU A 343 13.67 -12.69 -18.71
CA LEU A 343 14.23 -11.43 -18.24
C LEU A 343 13.24 -10.76 -17.32
N HIS A 344 13.71 -10.36 -16.13
CA HIS A 344 12.97 -9.50 -15.22
C HIS A 344 13.82 -8.29 -14.85
N ILE A 345 13.24 -7.10 -15.00
CA ILE A 345 13.85 -5.83 -14.57
C ILE A 345 12.79 -5.07 -13.79
N ASP A 346 13.12 -4.68 -12.55
CA ASP A 346 12.32 -3.78 -11.72
C ASP A 346 13.19 -2.61 -11.30
N ASN A 347 12.80 -1.40 -11.71
CA ASN A 347 13.43 -0.16 -11.27
C ASN A 347 12.42 0.57 -10.36
N THR A 348 12.62 0.47 -9.06
CA THR A 348 11.81 1.14 -8.05
C THR A 348 12.51 2.37 -7.51
N ARG A 349 11.81 3.50 -7.48
CA ARG A 349 12.25 4.75 -6.84
C ARG A 349 11.23 5.14 -5.79
N GLN A 350 11.68 5.40 -4.57
CA GLN A 350 10.87 5.92 -3.49
C GLN A 350 11.30 7.35 -3.18
N HIS A 351 10.34 8.24 -3.09
CA HIS A 351 10.48 9.58 -2.57
C HIS A 351 9.65 9.69 -1.30
N SER A 352 10.30 9.97 -0.17
CA SER A 352 9.64 10.30 1.08
C SER A 352 10.07 11.70 1.49
N VAL A 353 9.10 12.56 1.68
CA VAL A 353 9.30 13.97 2.01
C VAL A 353 8.49 14.29 3.25
N GLY A 354 9.18 14.62 4.33
CA GLY A 354 8.55 15.17 5.53
C GLY A 354 8.58 16.70 5.46
N ASN A 355 7.42 17.34 5.60
CA ASN A 355 7.27 18.77 5.41
C ASN A 355 8.00 19.58 6.50
N LYS A 356 8.35 20.83 6.17
CA LYS A 356 9.05 21.74 7.09
C LYS A 356 8.14 22.62 7.94
N TYR A 357 6.82 22.50 7.79
CA TYR A 357 5.87 23.41 8.44
C TYR A 357 5.21 22.81 9.67
N TYR A 358 4.91 21.51 9.66
CA TYR A 358 4.12 20.84 10.69
C TYR A 358 4.64 19.44 11.00
N GLY A 359 4.28 18.93 12.19
CA GLY A 359 4.61 17.58 12.64
C GLY A 359 6.08 17.40 13.02
N GLN A 360 6.50 16.16 13.11
CA GLN A 360 7.87 15.83 13.58
C GLN A 360 8.96 16.36 12.66
N SER A 361 8.75 16.31 11.35
CA SER A 361 9.73 16.74 10.36
C SER A 361 9.99 18.26 10.39
N ALA A 362 9.04 19.04 10.87
CA ALA A 362 9.20 20.50 11.02
C ALA A 362 10.33 20.86 11.98
N SER A 363 10.55 20.08 13.05
CA SER A 363 11.63 20.30 14.02
C SER A 363 13.04 20.20 13.40
N TYR A 364 13.14 19.54 12.24
CA TYR A 364 14.38 19.38 11.47
C TYR A 364 14.41 20.29 10.23
N GLY A 365 13.44 21.20 10.07
CA GLY A 365 13.28 22.00 8.86
C GLY A 365 12.84 21.20 7.63
N GLY A 366 12.15 20.10 7.85
CA GLY A 366 11.74 19.13 6.84
C GLY A 366 12.81 18.09 6.51
N SER A 367 12.40 17.04 5.82
CA SER A 367 13.27 15.92 5.43
C SER A 367 13.02 15.46 3.99
N VAL A 368 14.07 15.01 3.32
CA VAL A 368 13.99 14.34 2.02
C VAL A 368 14.72 13.01 2.11
N MET A 369 13.99 11.94 1.83
CA MET A 369 14.56 10.62 1.62
C MET A 369 14.31 10.20 0.18
N GLN A 370 15.38 9.75 -0.48
CA GLN A 370 15.31 9.09 -1.77
C GLN A 370 15.90 7.69 -1.63
N TYR A 371 15.16 6.71 -2.08
CA TYR A 371 15.64 5.35 -2.25
C TYR A 371 15.44 4.94 -3.70
N SER A 372 16.41 4.28 -4.29
CA SER A 372 16.25 3.63 -5.57
C SER A 372 16.77 2.20 -5.48
N SER A 373 16.07 1.29 -6.12
CA SER A 373 16.45 -0.12 -6.22
C SER A 373 16.28 -0.57 -7.66
N ARG A 374 17.21 -1.35 -8.13
CA ARG A 374 17.13 -2.06 -9.40
C ARG A 374 17.31 -3.54 -9.15
N VAL A 375 16.29 -4.31 -9.51
CA VAL A 375 16.34 -5.77 -9.56
C VAL A 375 16.53 -6.19 -11.01
N TYR A 376 17.42 -7.14 -11.25
CA TYR A 376 17.68 -7.75 -12.54
C TYR A 376 17.76 -9.24 -12.37
N SER A 377 17.00 -10.00 -13.15
CA SER A 377 17.08 -11.46 -13.23
C SER A 377 17.11 -11.92 -14.68
N LEU A 378 18.03 -12.81 -14.99
CA LEU A 378 18.14 -13.47 -16.28
C LEU A 378 18.05 -14.98 -16.08
N ASP A 379 17.00 -15.59 -16.62
CA ASP A 379 16.74 -17.01 -16.54
C ASP A 379 16.99 -17.68 -17.89
N GLN A 380 17.70 -18.79 -17.90
CA GLN A 380 17.94 -19.62 -19.07
C GLN A 380 17.48 -21.04 -18.78
N GLN A 381 16.66 -21.60 -19.62
CA GLN A 381 16.12 -22.93 -19.43
C GLN A 381 16.17 -23.73 -20.74
N TYR A 382 16.69 -24.94 -20.66
CA TYR A 382 16.77 -25.89 -21.77
C TYR A 382 16.10 -27.20 -21.33
N LEU A 383 15.00 -27.56 -21.98
CA LEU A 383 14.18 -28.74 -21.64
C LEU A 383 14.14 -29.70 -22.81
N LEU A 384 14.74 -30.88 -22.66
CA LEU A 384 14.64 -31.99 -23.60
C LEU A 384 13.53 -32.91 -23.11
N ASN A 385 12.49 -33.06 -23.92
CA ASN A 385 11.34 -33.92 -23.59
C ASN A 385 11.20 -35.02 -24.64
N TYR A 386 11.10 -36.27 -24.18
CA TYR A 386 10.80 -37.43 -24.99
C TYR A 386 9.47 -38.04 -24.55
N LYS A 387 8.48 -37.99 -25.45
CA LYS A 387 7.14 -38.54 -25.22
C LYS A 387 6.78 -39.53 -26.29
N LYS A 388 6.48 -40.77 -25.91
CA LYS A 388 6.19 -41.84 -26.84
C LYS A 388 5.17 -42.83 -26.28
N THR A 389 4.24 -43.24 -27.13
CA THR A 389 3.27 -44.31 -26.84
C THR A 389 3.68 -45.57 -27.61
N PHE A 390 3.72 -46.70 -26.89
CA PHE A 390 4.04 -48.01 -27.41
C PHE A 390 2.87 -48.98 -27.08
N GLY A 391 1.89 -49.13 -27.94
CA GLY A 391 0.68 -49.86 -27.63
C GLY A 391 -0.05 -49.24 -26.44
N ASN A 392 -0.16 -49.95 -25.33
CA ASN A 392 -0.81 -49.49 -24.10
C ASN A 392 0.17 -48.79 -23.09
N HIS A 393 1.42 -48.61 -23.46
CA HIS A 393 2.45 -48.00 -22.62
C HIS A 393 2.70 -46.56 -23.06
N ASN A 394 2.56 -45.61 -22.18
CA ASN A 394 2.90 -44.21 -22.38
C ASN A 394 4.12 -43.86 -21.54
N LEU A 395 5.13 -43.27 -22.17
CA LEU A 395 6.36 -42.83 -21.54
C LEU A 395 6.56 -41.33 -21.81
N ASP A 396 6.85 -40.58 -20.75
CA ASP A 396 7.19 -39.16 -20.83
C ASP A 396 8.44 -38.90 -19.95
N ILE A 397 9.57 -38.60 -20.62
CA ILE A 397 10.85 -38.33 -19.96
C ILE A 397 11.23 -36.89 -20.24
N LEU A 398 11.55 -36.14 -19.19
CA LEU A 398 12.06 -34.78 -19.22
C LEU A 398 13.46 -34.75 -18.62
N ALA A 399 14.40 -34.12 -19.33
CA ALA A 399 15.69 -33.71 -18.83
C ALA A 399 15.84 -32.20 -19.05
N GLY A 400 16.20 -31.47 -18.02
CA GLY A 400 16.26 -30.02 -18.07
C GLY A 400 17.54 -29.48 -17.42
N TYR A 401 18.00 -28.37 -17.96
CA TYR A 401 19.01 -27.49 -17.36
C TYR A 401 18.38 -26.10 -17.20
N GLU A 402 18.56 -25.52 -16.03
CA GLU A 402 18.13 -24.15 -15.72
C GLU A 402 19.29 -23.39 -15.08
N SER A 403 19.51 -22.15 -15.48
CA SER A 403 20.37 -21.22 -14.77
C SER A 403 19.66 -19.89 -14.60
N MET A 404 19.83 -19.28 -13.43
CA MET A 404 19.33 -17.94 -13.14
C MET A 404 20.46 -17.11 -12.55
N ASP A 405 20.67 -15.94 -13.14
CA ASP A 405 21.51 -14.88 -12.60
C ASP A 405 20.59 -13.79 -12.03
N PHE A 406 20.80 -13.43 -10.77
CA PHE A 406 20.03 -12.43 -10.07
C PHE A 406 20.95 -11.40 -9.45
N ASN A 407 20.64 -10.13 -9.63
CA ASN A 407 21.27 -9.08 -8.87
C ASN A 407 20.28 -7.99 -8.45
N THR A 408 20.59 -7.36 -7.34
CA THR A 408 19.88 -6.20 -6.86
C THR A 408 20.86 -5.14 -6.39
N GLU A 409 20.66 -3.92 -6.85
CA GLU A 409 21.41 -2.75 -6.47
C GLU A 409 20.47 -1.72 -5.84
N SER A 410 20.85 -1.16 -4.70
CA SER A 410 20.05 -0.13 -4.07
C SER A 410 20.91 1.03 -3.57
N HIS A 411 20.31 2.22 -3.60
CA HIS A 411 20.88 3.46 -3.10
C HIS A 411 19.87 4.17 -2.21
N TYR A 412 20.37 4.73 -1.14
CA TYR A 412 19.58 5.44 -0.16
C TYR A 412 20.28 6.75 0.22
N ILE A 413 19.53 7.82 0.31
CA ILE A 413 19.99 9.10 0.85
C ILE A 413 18.87 9.74 1.68
N LEU A 414 19.23 10.24 2.85
CA LEU A 414 18.35 10.99 3.74
C LEU A 414 19.03 12.31 4.10
N GLY A 415 18.30 13.41 4.04
CA GLY A 415 18.75 14.71 4.46
C GLY A 415 17.64 15.52 5.09
N TYR A 416 18.03 16.58 5.80
CA TYR A 416 17.17 17.45 6.57
C TYR A 416 17.41 18.91 6.21
N ASN A 417 16.54 19.80 6.71
CA ASN A 417 16.63 21.23 6.52
C ASN A 417 16.47 21.63 5.05
N MET A 418 15.24 21.56 4.56
CA MET A 418 14.88 21.80 3.16
C MET A 418 14.89 23.28 2.79
N TYR A 419 15.47 23.60 1.64
CA TYR A 419 15.33 24.94 1.04
C TYR A 419 13.91 25.20 0.56
N SER A 420 13.34 24.25 -0.16
CA SER A 420 12.06 24.38 -0.87
C SER A 420 11.17 23.16 -0.63
N ASP A 421 9.90 23.39 -0.43
CA ASP A 421 8.86 22.36 -0.36
C ASP A 421 8.47 21.75 -1.73
N LYS A 422 8.93 22.38 -2.82
CA LYS A 422 8.62 21.95 -4.21
C LYS A 422 9.69 21.07 -4.83
N ASN A 423 10.83 20.85 -4.17
CA ASN A 423 11.92 20.04 -4.70
C ASN A 423 12.16 18.81 -3.80
N TRP A 424 11.90 17.64 -4.32
CA TRP A 424 12.01 16.36 -3.60
C TRP A 424 13.32 15.62 -3.90
N THR A 425 14.36 16.35 -4.27
CA THR A 425 15.67 15.75 -4.54
C THR A 425 16.64 15.97 -3.40
N ALA A 426 17.63 15.10 -3.29
CA ALA A 426 18.68 15.19 -2.28
C ALA A 426 19.50 16.48 -2.31
N SER A 427 19.44 17.25 -3.41
CA SER A 427 20.07 18.57 -3.51
C SER A 427 19.31 19.67 -2.75
N ASN A 428 18.09 19.38 -2.32
CA ASN A 428 17.21 20.34 -1.63
C ASN A 428 17.45 20.41 -0.12
N VAL A 429 18.45 19.73 0.43
CA VAL A 429 18.71 19.68 1.88
C VAL A 429 20.08 20.25 2.22
N ILE A 430 20.17 20.99 3.32
CA ILE A 430 21.42 21.55 3.83
C ILE A 430 22.19 20.47 4.60
N ASP A 431 21.49 19.73 5.46
CA ASP A 431 22.07 18.73 6.34
C ASP A 431 21.88 17.33 5.75
N ARG A 432 22.91 16.82 5.08
CA ARG A 432 22.92 15.43 4.61
C ARG A 432 23.40 14.54 5.74
N LYS A 433 22.50 13.71 6.28
CA LYS A 433 22.80 12.90 7.46
C LYS A 433 23.23 11.48 7.12
N ASN A 434 22.59 10.81 6.17
CA ASN A 434 22.84 9.42 5.85
C ASN A 434 22.79 9.17 4.34
N GLY A 435 23.71 8.35 3.87
CA GLY A 435 23.68 7.77 2.54
C GLY A 435 24.28 6.37 2.61
N SER A 436 23.66 5.42 1.96
CA SER A 436 24.15 4.06 1.86
C SER A 436 23.77 3.44 0.52
N GLY A 437 24.39 2.33 0.18
CA GLY A 437 24.04 1.52 -0.96
C GLY A 437 24.33 0.07 -0.65
N SER A 438 23.66 -0.82 -1.32
CA SER A 438 23.93 -2.25 -1.25
C SER A 438 23.89 -2.87 -2.63
N TYR A 439 24.67 -3.90 -2.81
CA TYR A 439 24.68 -4.74 -3.99
C TYR A 439 24.64 -6.18 -3.54
N ASN A 440 23.71 -6.94 -4.11
CA ASN A 440 23.49 -8.33 -3.81
C ASN A 440 23.41 -9.09 -5.12
N GLU A 441 24.14 -10.19 -5.26
CA GLU A 441 24.03 -11.06 -6.43
C GLU A 441 24.06 -12.53 -6.00
N TYR A 442 23.36 -13.35 -6.73
CA TYR A 442 23.49 -14.79 -6.65
C TYR A 442 23.12 -15.44 -7.98
N ALA A 443 23.65 -16.61 -8.21
CA ALA A 443 23.31 -17.44 -9.35
C ALA A 443 22.85 -18.82 -8.88
N THR A 444 21.91 -19.40 -9.60
CA THR A 444 21.47 -20.77 -9.35
C THR A 444 21.61 -21.59 -10.62
N ILE A 445 22.01 -22.86 -10.48
CA ILE A 445 22.01 -23.84 -11.54
C ILE A 445 21.18 -25.03 -11.06
N GLY A 446 20.22 -25.46 -11.87
CA GLY A 446 19.39 -26.63 -11.63
C GLY A 446 19.49 -27.65 -12.76
N ILE A 447 19.58 -28.92 -12.39
CA ILE A 447 19.36 -30.03 -13.30
C ILE A 447 18.07 -30.70 -12.90
N ILE A 448 17.15 -30.81 -13.83
CA ILE A 448 15.79 -31.31 -13.61
C ILE A 448 15.65 -32.60 -14.42
N THR A 449 15.20 -33.66 -13.77
CA THR A 449 14.85 -34.91 -14.47
C THR A 449 13.50 -35.39 -13.96
N ARG A 450 12.66 -35.84 -14.88
CA ARG A 450 11.39 -36.48 -14.56
C ARG A 450 11.12 -37.61 -15.54
N ALA A 451 10.70 -38.74 -15.02
CA ALA A 451 10.17 -39.81 -15.81
C ALA A 451 8.75 -40.15 -15.34
N SER A 452 7.81 -40.17 -16.24
CA SER A 452 6.43 -40.58 -16.00
C SER A 452 6.10 -41.71 -16.94
N TYR A 453 5.41 -42.69 -16.40
CA TYR A 453 4.98 -43.87 -17.14
C TYR A 453 3.56 -44.23 -16.78
N ASP A 454 2.75 -44.57 -17.75
CA ASP A 454 1.45 -45.22 -17.49
C ASP A 454 1.26 -46.43 -18.40
N PHE A 455 0.47 -47.36 -17.87
CA PHE A 455 0.02 -48.56 -18.56
C PHE A 455 -1.50 -48.55 -18.70
N ASN A 456 -1.98 -48.52 -19.94
CA ASN A 456 -3.39 -48.60 -20.29
C ASN A 456 -4.25 -47.53 -19.60
N GLU A 457 -3.66 -46.34 -19.30
CA GLU A 457 -4.32 -45.26 -18.57
C GLU A 457 -4.89 -45.65 -17.20
N LYS A 458 -4.41 -46.77 -16.61
CA LYS A 458 -4.87 -47.31 -15.32
C LYS A 458 -3.81 -47.33 -14.24
N TYR A 459 -2.58 -47.59 -14.60
CA TYR A 459 -1.47 -47.66 -13.62
C TYR A 459 -0.46 -46.59 -13.96
N TYR A 460 -0.23 -45.69 -13.02
CA TYR A 460 0.63 -44.51 -13.18
C TYR A 460 1.80 -44.60 -12.20
N GLY A 461 2.98 -44.23 -12.67
CA GLY A 461 4.18 -44.06 -11.86
C GLY A 461 4.98 -42.88 -12.33
N SER A 462 5.55 -42.11 -11.41
CA SER A 462 6.45 -41.02 -11.74
C SER A 462 7.57 -40.91 -10.72
N VAL A 463 8.73 -40.44 -11.21
CA VAL A 463 9.90 -40.12 -10.40
C VAL A 463 10.48 -38.79 -10.90
N SER A 464 10.87 -37.90 -9.98
CA SER A 464 11.51 -36.60 -10.24
C SER A 464 12.77 -36.49 -9.42
#